data_9ebca155b62e6b6e7beef956e6bf2bcd
#
_entry.id   9ebca155b62e6b6e7beef956e6bf2bcd
#
_cell.length_a   1.000
_cell.length_b   1.000
_cell.length_c   1.000
_cell.angle_alpha   90.00
_cell.angle_beta   90.00
_cell.angle_gamma   90.00
#
_symmetry.space_group_name_H-M   'P 1'
#
loop_
_entity.id
_entity.type
_entity.pdbx_description
1 polymer ?
#
loop_
_entity_poly.entity_id
_entity_poly.type
_entity_poly.pdbx_seq_one_letter_code
_entity_poly.pdbx_strand_id
1 'polypeptide(L)'
;EPATHGPDTPALRRITSPIEISDDFLAVARDNAALDLLAEVMSPNIKLQASKVNLKLPGSGTNVRYHQDFPFEPHSNDDLCTVLIFLDDVTLDNGPLEVVPGTHRGELYTLWHDGVFTGAVDHSVEATHRPNALKCTGKAGDACLMHTRLLHGSLPNMTDAPRRLFIVTYAADDAIPLTENQVPHKYDGEIVRGVAAGRIRTSSYDMDMPEYPKTASFFGQQARSREAADGGAT
;
A
#
# COMPACT_ATOMS: atom_id res chain seq x y z
N GLU A 1 -14.75 5.32 -10.54
CA GLU A 1 -14.92 6.78 -10.50
C GLU A 1 -15.08 7.32 -11.91
N PRO A 2 -16.32 7.32 -12.41
CA PRO A 2 -16.56 7.61 -13.82
C PRO A 2 -16.42 9.08 -14.21
N ALA A 3 -16.57 9.99 -13.25
CA ALA A 3 -16.76 11.42 -13.57
C ALA A 3 -15.48 12.18 -13.94
N THR A 4 -14.29 11.64 -13.69
CA THR A 4 -13.02 12.37 -13.86
C THR A 4 -11.97 11.63 -14.69
N HIS A 5 -12.28 10.44 -15.21
CA HIS A 5 -11.39 9.64 -16.03
C HIS A 5 -12.11 9.24 -17.32
N GLY A 6 -11.70 9.82 -18.44
CA GLY A 6 -12.21 9.52 -19.75
C GLY A 6 -11.09 9.50 -20.79
N PRO A 7 -11.37 9.10 -22.05
CA PRO A 7 -10.37 9.11 -23.13
C PRO A 7 -9.72 10.47 -23.33
N ASP A 8 -10.50 11.54 -23.14
CA ASP A 8 -10.05 12.93 -23.35
C ASP A 8 -9.46 13.58 -22.08
N THR A 9 -9.67 12.97 -20.92
CA THR A 9 -9.20 13.45 -19.61
C THR A 9 -8.66 12.29 -18.78
N PRO A 10 -7.53 11.69 -19.17
CA PRO A 10 -6.96 10.56 -18.43
C PRO A 10 -6.45 11.03 -17.05
N ALA A 11 -6.93 10.41 -15.98
CA ALA A 11 -6.43 10.68 -14.64
C ALA A 11 -5.29 9.72 -14.31
N LEU A 12 -4.07 10.24 -14.25
CA LEU A 12 -2.92 9.49 -13.77
C LEU A 12 -3.05 9.28 -12.26
N ARG A 13 -3.18 8.03 -11.82
CA ARG A 13 -3.34 7.67 -10.40
C ARG A 13 -2.15 6.94 -9.81
N ARG A 14 -1.39 6.26 -10.67
CA ARG A 14 -0.25 5.43 -10.26
C ARG A 14 0.81 5.39 -11.34
N ILE A 15 2.06 5.43 -10.91
CA ILE A 15 3.23 5.02 -11.69
C ILE A 15 3.82 3.81 -10.97
N THR A 16 3.86 2.68 -11.64
CA THR A 16 4.49 1.45 -11.12
C THR A 16 5.98 1.46 -11.42
N SER A 17 6.77 0.91 -10.50
CA SER A 17 8.21 0.73 -10.63
C SER A 17 8.97 2.01 -11.08
N PRO A 18 8.72 3.19 -10.46
CA PRO A 18 9.40 4.43 -10.85
C PRO A 18 10.92 4.35 -10.74
N ILE A 19 11.43 3.43 -9.93
CA ILE A 19 12.86 3.11 -9.77
C ILE A 19 13.52 2.55 -11.05
N GLU A 20 12.74 2.09 -12.04
CA GLU A 20 13.24 1.69 -13.36
C GLU A 20 13.22 2.85 -14.36
N ILE A 21 12.51 3.94 -14.03
CA ILE A 21 12.30 5.08 -14.91
C ILE A 21 13.27 6.22 -14.58
N SER A 22 13.64 6.39 -13.30
CA SER A 22 14.50 7.48 -12.83
C SER A 22 15.50 6.99 -11.79
N ASP A 23 16.77 7.37 -12.00
CA ASP A 23 17.86 7.10 -11.07
C ASP A 23 17.67 7.78 -9.71
N ASP A 24 16.96 8.93 -9.66
CA ASP A 24 16.66 9.61 -8.39
C ASP A 24 15.73 8.77 -7.52
N PHE A 25 14.66 8.18 -8.11
CA PHE A 25 13.80 7.26 -7.37
C PHE A 25 14.56 6.02 -6.90
N LEU A 26 15.44 5.49 -7.74
CA LEU A 26 16.27 4.34 -7.38
C LEU A 26 17.25 4.69 -6.25
N ALA A 27 17.90 5.85 -6.31
CA ALA A 27 18.81 6.29 -5.25
C ALA A 27 18.10 6.42 -3.91
N VAL A 28 16.91 7.06 -3.90
CA VAL A 28 16.09 7.17 -2.68
C VAL A 28 15.60 5.81 -2.18
N ALA A 29 15.22 4.89 -3.07
CA ALA A 29 14.80 3.55 -2.66
C ALA A 29 15.95 2.73 -2.05
N ARG A 30 17.19 2.94 -2.51
CA ARG A 30 18.39 2.25 -1.99
C ARG A 30 18.94 2.85 -0.71
N ASP A 31 18.76 4.16 -0.52
CA ASP A 31 19.31 4.86 0.63
C ASP A 31 18.41 6.01 1.09
N ASN A 32 17.82 5.84 2.26
CA ASN A 32 17.03 6.84 2.96
C ASN A 32 17.02 6.56 4.47
N ALA A 33 16.72 7.58 5.28
CA ALA A 33 16.74 7.49 6.73
C ALA A 33 15.75 6.47 7.32
N ALA A 34 14.67 6.14 6.60
CA ALA A 34 13.72 5.14 7.08
C ALA A 34 14.32 3.73 7.12
N LEU A 35 15.28 3.42 6.25
CA LEU A 35 15.93 2.11 6.22
C LEU A 35 16.74 1.81 7.50
N ASP A 36 17.33 2.81 8.10
CA ASP A 36 18.07 2.63 9.36
C ASP A 36 17.11 2.31 10.51
N LEU A 37 15.93 2.95 10.54
CA LEU A 37 14.88 2.64 11.51
C LEU A 37 14.31 1.22 11.25
N LEU A 38 14.10 0.84 9.99
CA LEU A 38 13.64 -0.50 9.65
C LEU A 38 14.67 -1.57 10.04
N ALA A 39 15.97 -1.26 9.94
CA ALA A 39 17.03 -2.17 10.38
C ALA A 39 16.98 -2.44 11.89
N GLU A 40 16.55 -1.48 12.68
CA GLU A 40 16.39 -1.62 14.13
C GLU A 40 15.12 -2.36 14.54
N VAL A 41 13.98 -2.07 13.86
CA VAL A 41 12.66 -2.54 14.32
C VAL A 41 12.17 -3.80 13.60
N MET A 42 12.69 -4.14 12.42
CA MET A 42 12.23 -5.26 11.60
C MET A 42 13.32 -6.32 11.45
N SER A 43 14.41 -5.99 10.76
CA SER A 43 15.53 -6.89 10.49
C SER A 43 16.78 -6.10 10.10
N PRO A 44 17.99 -6.48 10.58
CA PRO A 44 19.22 -5.85 10.12
C PRO A 44 19.50 -6.08 8.61
N ASN A 45 18.87 -7.09 8.01
CA ASN A 45 19.01 -7.43 6.60
C ASN A 45 17.71 -7.13 5.86
N ILE A 46 17.73 -6.11 5.03
CA ILE A 46 16.52 -5.59 4.34
C ILE A 46 16.73 -5.67 2.84
N LYS A 47 15.70 -6.11 2.15
CA LYS A 47 15.63 -6.13 0.68
C LYS A 47 14.50 -5.27 0.15
N LEU A 48 14.70 -4.77 -1.07
CA LEU A 48 13.72 -4.03 -1.83
C LEU A 48 12.68 -5.00 -2.42
N GLN A 49 11.39 -4.70 -2.25
CA GLN A 49 10.29 -5.55 -2.70
C GLN A 49 9.47 -4.93 -3.82
N ALA A 50 9.03 -3.69 -3.67
CA ALA A 50 8.18 -3.02 -4.65
C ALA A 50 8.32 -1.49 -4.57
N SER A 51 7.99 -0.80 -5.66
CA SER A 51 7.89 0.65 -5.65
C SER A 51 6.78 1.18 -6.54
N LYS A 52 6.15 2.28 -6.12
CA LYS A 52 5.09 2.96 -6.88
C LYS A 52 5.02 4.44 -6.49
N VAL A 53 4.57 5.29 -7.39
CA VAL A 53 4.07 6.63 -7.05
C VAL A 53 2.56 6.61 -7.11
N ASN A 54 1.90 6.95 -6.02
CA ASN A 54 0.44 7.11 -5.99
C ASN A 54 0.07 8.59 -5.97
N LEU A 55 -0.92 8.94 -6.81
CA LEU A 55 -1.42 10.30 -6.96
C LEU A 55 -2.88 10.37 -6.56
N LYS A 56 -3.23 11.36 -5.76
CA LYS A 56 -4.62 11.80 -5.56
C LYS A 56 -4.80 13.16 -6.22
N LEU A 57 -5.44 13.15 -7.38
CA LEU A 57 -5.72 14.37 -8.13
C LEU A 57 -6.90 15.15 -7.50
N PRO A 58 -6.93 16.48 -7.67
CA PRO A 58 -8.05 17.30 -7.24
C PRO A 58 -9.38 16.82 -7.83
N GLY A 59 -10.42 16.77 -7.02
CA GLY A 59 -11.78 16.43 -7.46
C GLY A 59 -11.95 15.01 -8.02
N SER A 60 -10.91 14.16 -7.97
CA SER A 60 -10.97 12.81 -8.54
C SER A 60 -11.85 11.83 -7.74
N GLY A 61 -12.24 12.20 -6.52
CA GLY A 61 -13.03 11.35 -5.64
C GLY A 61 -12.33 10.06 -5.18
N THR A 62 -11.02 9.92 -5.43
CA THR A 62 -10.26 8.70 -5.16
C THR A 62 -10.27 8.37 -3.67
N ASN A 63 -11.11 7.41 -3.30
CA ASN A 63 -11.18 6.82 -1.97
C ASN A 63 -10.43 5.47 -1.98
N VAL A 64 -9.57 5.25 -1.00
CA VAL A 64 -8.95 3.94 -0.74
C VAL A 64 -9.64 3.36 0.47
N ARG A 65 -10.45 2.33 0.24
CA ARG A 65 -11.14 1.61 1.33
C ARG A 65 -10.14 0.94 2.25
N TYR A 66 -10.54 0.71 3.49
CA TYR A 66 -9.67 0.08 4.48
C TYR A 66 -9.28 -1.34 4.07
N HIS A 67 -7.99 -1.63 4.20
CA HIS A 67 -7.37 -2.92 3.90
C HIS A 67 -6.05 -3.06 4.65
N GLN A 68 -5.46 -4.23 4.57
CA GLN A 68 -4.08 -4.52 4.92
C GLN A 68 -3.33 -4.82 3.62
N ASP A 69 -2.07 -4.38 3.49
CA ASP A 69 -1.27 -4.67 2.28
C ASP A 69 -0.81 -6.12 2.23
N PHE A 70 -0.49 -6.72 3.38
CA PHE A 70 0.06 -8.07 3.47
C PHE A 70 -0.76 -9.15 2.73
N PRO A 71 -2.10 -9.15 2.75
CA PRO A 71 -2.89 -10.11 1.98
C PRO A 71 -2.74 -10.03 0.46
N PHE A 72 -2.21 -8.94 -0.09
CA PHE A 72 -1.94 -8.84 -1.54
C PHE A 72 -0.56 -9.38 -1.91
N GLU A 73 0.37 -9.38 -0.98
CA GLU A 73 1.76 -9.79 -1.17
C GLU A 73 2.24 -10.66 0.01
N PRO A 74 1.60 -11.84 0.24
CA PRO A 74 1.96 -12.68 1.37
C PRO A 74 3.38 -13.22 1.24
N HIS A 75 4.10 -13.23 2.36
CA HIS A 75 5.45 -13.76 2.48
C HIS A 75 5.53 -14.85 3.55
N SER A 76 6.63 -15.56 3.64
CA SER A 76 6.87 -16.62 4.63
C SER A 76 6.81 -16.11 6.08
N ASN A 77 7.04 -14.81 6.30
CA ASN A 77 6.81 -14.09 7.55
C ASN A 77 6.31 -12.67 7.22
N ASP A 78 5.87 -11.94 8.21
CA ASP A 78 5.23 -10.64 8.07
C ASP A 78 6.16 -9.44 8.33
N ASP A 79 7.48 -9.64 8.36
CA ASP A 79 8.44 -8.55 8.45
C ASP A 79 8.57 -7.80 7.10
N LEU A 80 7.49 -7.11 6.76
CA LEU A 80 7.37 -6.22 5.63
C LEU A 80 6.88 -4.85 6.08
N CYS A 81 7.50 -3.81 5.56
CA CYS A 81 7.14 -2.43 5.84
C CYS A 81 7.07 -1.60 4.56
N THR A 82 6.03 -0.81 4.44
CA THR A 82 5.87 0.19 3.38
C THR A 82 6.34 1.55 3.91
N VAL A 83 7.25 2.19 3.19
CA VAL A 83 7.69 3.56 3.43
C VAL A 83 7.00 4.47 2.43
N LEU A 84 6.19 5.40 2.92
CA LEU A 84 5.48 6.39 2.12
C LEU A 84 6.21 7.72 2.24
N ILE A 85 6.99 8.10 1.24
CA ILE A 85 7.74 9.35 1.17
C ILE A 85 6.83 10.41 0.54
N PHE A 86 6.66 11.53 1.22
CA PHE A 86 5.79 12.61 0.79
C PHE A 86 6.50 13.46 -0.27
N LEU A 87 5.98 13.45 -1.49
CA LEU A 87 6.50 14.31 -2.57
C LEU A 87 5.86 15.71 -2.55
N ASP A 88 4.75 15.85 -1.84
CA ASP A 88 4.05 17.10 -1.57
C ASP A 88 3.74 17.17 -0.07
N ASP A 89 3.42 18.36 0.44
CA ASP A 89 2.88 18.51 1.80
C ASP A 89 1.59 17.68 1.92
N VAL A 90 1.51 16.84 2.95
CA VAL A 90 0.32 16.02 3.24
C VAL A 90 -0.45 16.67 4.39
N THR A 91 -1.68 17.09 4.09
CA THR A 91 -2.57 17.81 5.02
C THR A 91 -3.79 16.97 5.37
N LEU A 92 -4.62 17.46 6.29
CA LEU A 92 -5.87 16.78 6.67
C LEU A 92 -6.88 16.66 5.52
N ASP A 93 -6.80 17.56 4.53
CA ASP A 93 -7.81 17.72 3.48
C ASP A 93 -7.41 17.16 2.12
N ASN A 94 -6.12 16.86 1.90
CA ASN A 94 -5.65 16.34 0.60
C ASN A 94 -5.58 14.81 0.53
N GLY A 95 -6.33 14.11 1.41
CA GLY A 95 -6.46 12.66 1.43
C GLY A 95 -5.25 11.95 2.03
N PRO A 96 -4.85 12.31 3.27
CA PRO A 96 -3.77 11.64 3.99
C PRO A 96 -4.06 10.16 4.19
N LEU A 97 -3.02 9.38 4.44
CA LEU A 97 -3.15 8.01 4.91
C LEU A 97 -3.83 8.02 6.28
N GLU A 98 -4.86 7.20 6.45
CA GLU A 98 -5.50 6.88 7.72
C GLU A 98 -5.02 5.50 8.17
N VAL A 99 -4.45 5.38 9.36
CA VAL A 99 -3.93 4.13 9.92
C VAL A 99 -4.58 3.82 11.26
N VAL A 100 -4.86 2.55 11.53
CA VAL A 100 -5.42 2.12 12.82
C VAL A 100 -4.33 1.49 13.67
N PRO A 101 -3.81 2.20 14.70
CA PRO A 101 -2.70 1.72 15.52
C PRO A 101 -2.99 0.36 16.17
N GLY A 102 -1.98 -0.51 16.21
CA GLY A 102 -2.04 -1.81 16.87
C GLY A 102 -2.60 -2.95 16.02
N THR A 103 -3.32 -2.66 14.92
CA THR A 103 -3.97 -3.71 14.10
C THR A 103 -2.99 -4.62 13.36
N HIS A 104 -1.74 -4.21 13.17
CA HIS A 104 -0.69 -5.06 12.61
C HIS A 104 -0.38 -6.31 13.45
N ARG A 105 -0.72 -6.31 14.74
CA ARG A 105 -0.57 -7.44 15.66
C ARG A 105 -1.84 -8.27 15.81
N GLY A 106 -2.92 -7.82 15.17
CA GLY A 106 -4.22 -8.44 15.22
C GLY A 106 -4.46 -9.44 14.11
N GLU A 107 -5.71 -9.56 13.76
CA GLU A 107 -6.24 -10.45 12.72
C GLU A 107 -5.78 -10.02 11.33
N LEU A 108 -5.62 -10.99 10.44
CA LEU A 108 -5.58 -10.78 8.99
C LEU A 108 -7.01 -10.87 8.49
N TYR A 109 -7.55 -9.74 8.04
CA TYR A 109 -8.92 -9.66 7.55
C TYR A 109 -9.01 -10.20 6.13
N THR A 110 -10.10 -10.94 5.86
CA THR A 110 -10.41 -11.34 4.49
C THR A 110 -10.70 -10.11 3.62
N LEU A 111 -10.27 -10.17 2.38
CA LEU A 111 -10.59 -9.18 1.33
C LEU A 111 -11.59 -9.75 0.32
N TRP A 112 -12.17 -10.93 0.61
CA TRP A 112 -13.20 -11.59 -0.17
C TRP A 112 -14.56 -11.41 0.48
N HIS A 113 -15.56 -10.99 -0.31
CA HIS A 113 -16.94 -10.85 0.14
C HIS A 113 -17.86 -11.42 -0.92
N ASP A 114 -18.78 -12.32 -0.52
CA ASP A 114 -19.72 -13.02 -1.40
C ASP A 114 -19.03 -13.69 -2.60
N GLY A 115 -17.85 -14.27 -2.39
CA GLY A 115 -17.06 -14.94 -3.43
C GLY A 115 -16.36 -13.97 -4.40
N VAL A 116 -16.33 -12.66 -4.12
CA VAL A 116 -15.67 -11.64 -4.91
C VAL A 116 -14.48 -11.06 -4.13
N PHE A 117 -13.31 -11.01 -4.76
CA PHE A 117 -12.14 -10.30 -4.20
C PHE A 117 -12.32 -8.80 -4.36
N THR A 118 -12.69 -8.13 -3.28
CA THR A 118 -12.97 -6.69 -3.27
C THR A 118 -11.72 -5.85 -3.03
N GLY A 119 -10.67 -6.44 -2.44
CA GLY A 119 -9.46 -5.73 -2.03
C GLY A 119 -9.69 -4.72 -0.90
N ALA A 120 -10.71 -4.92 -0.10
CA ALA A 120 -11.02 -4.11 1.07
C ALA A 120 -11.62 -5.00 2.16
N VAL A 121 -11.50 -4.60 3.42
CA VAL A 121 -12.17 -5.29 4.53
C VAL A 121 -13.68 -5.05 4.48
N ASP A 122 -14.43 -5.88 5.22
CA ASP A 122 -15.87 -5.69 5.38
C ASP A 122 -16.21 -4.31 5.98
N HIS A 123 -17.38 -3.79 5.62
CA HIS A 123 -17.84 -2.49 6.13
C HIS A 123 -17.96 -2.45 7.65
N SER A 124 -18.30 -3.55 8.30
CA SER A 124 -18.40 -3.65 9.77
C SER A 124 -17.03 -3.53 10.42
N VAL A 125 -15.99 -4.11 9.81
CA VAL A 125 -14.59 -3.98 10.25
C VAL A 125 -14.14 -2.53 10.10
N GLU A 126 -14.38 -1.92 8.94
CA GLU A 126 -14.06 -0.51 8.71
C GLU A 126 -14.77 0.38 9.74
N ALA A 127 -16.07 0.22 9.92
CA ALA A 127 -16.87 1.00 10.87
C ALA A 127 -16.40 0.87 12.32
N THR A 128 -15.96 -0.31 12.72
CA THR A 128 -15.43 -0.57 14.05
C THR A 128 -14.09 0.13 14.29
N HIS A 129 -13.20 0.11 13.31
CA HIS A 129 -11.82 0.55 13.49
C HIS A 129 -11.60 2.02 13.12
N ARG A 130 -12.29 2.55 12.14
CA ARG A 130 -12.11 3.90 11.62
C ARG A 130 -12.21 5.01 12.67
N PRO A 131 -13.07 4.97 13.70
CA PRO A 131 -13.10 5.99 14.74
C PRO A 131 -11.78 6.16 15.49
N ASN A 132 -10.91 5.15 15.50
CA ASN A 132 -9.60 5.16 16.15
C ASN A 132 -8.44 5.42 15.17
N ALA A 133 -8.75 5.74 13.91
CA ALA A 133 -7.72 5.98 12.91
C ALA A 133 -6.98 7.30 13.13
N LEU A 134 -5.68 7.27 12.91
CA LEU A 134 -4.82 8.45 12.90
C LEU A 134 -4.51 8.85 11.45
N LYS A 135 -4.50 10.15 11.19
CA LYS A 135 -4.13 10.70 9.87
C LYS A 135 -2.65 11.04 9.84
N CYS A 136 -1.93 10.46 8.90
CA CYS A 136 -0.50 10.69 8.69
C CYS A 136 -0.33 11.95 7.84
N THR A 137 0.01 13.06 8.48
CA THR A 137 0.29 14.36 7.82
C THR A 137 1.75 14.75 8.00
N GLY A 138 2.28 15.62 7.14
CA GLY A 138 3.67 16.09 7.21
C GLY A 138 4.04 16.95 6.02
N LYS A 139 5.30 17.29 5.91
CA LYS A 139 5.87 18.11 4.83
C LYS A 139 6.43 17.25 3.71
N ALA A 140 6.59 17.84 2.52
CA ALA A 140 7.36 17.21 1.46
C ALA A 140 8.77 16.84 1.97
N GLY A 141 9.18 15.59 1.74
CA GLY A 141 10.41 15.01 2.28
C GLY A 141 10.21 14.19 3.56
N ASP A 142 9.11 14.35 4.29
CA ASP A 142 8.78 13.46 5.40
C ASP A 142 8.42 12.06 4.90
N ALA A 143 8.49 11.07 5.79
CA ALA A 143 8.10 9.71 5.50
C ALA A 143 7.22 9.10 6.61
N CYS A 144 6.24 8.30 6.20
CA CYS A 144 5.45 7.45 7.08
C CYS A 144 5.87 6.00 6.88
N LEU A 145 6.24 5.32 7.98
CA LEU A 145 6.57 3.89 7.99
C LEU A 145 5.33 3.13 8.42
N MET A 146 4.93 2.15 7.63
CA MET A 146 3.71 1.38 7.84
C MET A 146 3.98 -0.13 7.66
N HIS A 147 3.76 -0.90 8.73
CA HIS A 147 3.78 -2.36 8.63
C HIS A 147 2.67 -2.82 7.67
N THR A 148 2.94 -3.78 6.79
CA THR A 148 1.99 -4.21 5.74
C THR A 148 0.69 -4.84 6.29
N ARG A 149 0.71 -5.33 7.54
CA ARG A 149 -0.49 -5.80 8.25
C ARG A 149 -1.30 -4.69 8.93
N LEU A 150 -0.84 -3.44 8.90
CA LEU A 150 -1.58 -2.35 9.52
C LEU A 150 -2.85 -2.04 8.71
N LEU A 151 -4.01 -2.04 9.38
CA LEU A 151 -5.27 -1.66 8.76
C LEU A 151 -5.25 -0.17 8.43
N HIS A 152 -5.47 0.15 7.17
CA HIS A 152 -5.35 1.52 6.68
C HIS A 152 -6.26 1.81 5.49
N GLY A 153 -6.45 3.08 5.23
CA GLY A 153 -7.23 3.59 4.11
C GLY A 153 -6.92 5.06 3.85
N SER A 154 -7.65 5.72 2.97
CA SER A 154 -7.53 7.18 2.81
C SER A 154 -8.73 7.77 2.09
N LEU A 155 -9.20 8.93 2.55
CA LEU A 155 -10.27 9.71 1.94
C LEU A 155 -9.83 10.39 0.63
N PRO A 156 -10.76 10.90 -0.17
CA PRO A 156 -10.45 11.71 -1.34
C PRO A 156 -9.65 12.97 -1.01
N ASN A 157 -8.94 13.46 -2.02
CA ASN A 157 -8.31 14.78 -1.98
C ASN A 157 -9.39 15.86 -2.25
N MET A 158 -9.61 16.71 -1.26
CA MET A 158 -10.62 17.79 -1.29
C MET A 158 -10.00 19.15 -1.64
N THR A 159 -8.68 19.19 -1.94
CA THR A 159 -7.96 20.40 -2.31
C THR A 159 -7.88 20.56 -3.83
N ASP A 160 -7.37 21.69 -4.28
CA ASP A 160 -7.14 22.03 -5.69
C ASP A 160 -5.74 21.62 -6.23
N ALA A 161 -4.87 21.07 -5.38
CA ALA A 161 -3.55 20.61 -5.75
C ALA A 161 -3.43 19.06 -5.66
N PRO A 162 -2.65 18.41 -6.51
CA PRO A 162 -2.41 16.98 -6.41
C PRO A 162 -1.61 16.63 -5.15
N ARG A 163 -1.85 15.43 -4.60
CA ARG A 163 -1.05 14.85 -3.52
C ARG A 163 -0.37 13.59 -4.02
N ARG A 164 0.98 13.58 -4.02
CA ARG A 164 1.83 12.50 -4.53
C ARG A 164 2.62 11.85 -3.40
N LEU A 165 2.67 10.54 -3.40
CA LEU A 165 3.48 9.74 -2.49
C LEU A 165 4.38 8.81 -3.31
N PHE A 166 5.68 8.82 -3.03
CA PHE A 166 6.57 7.75 -3.44
C PHE A 166 6.52 6.65 -2.38
N ILE A 167 6.11 5.47 -2.78
CA ILE A 167 5.83 4.35 -1.89
C ILE A 167 6.81 3.24 -2.23
N VAL A 168 7.57 2.80 -1.24
CA VAL A 168 8.53 1.70 -1.36
C VAL A 168 8.22 0.65 -0.31
N THR A 169 8.04 -0.58 -0.73
CA THR A 169 7.89 -1.72 0.18
C THR A 169 9.24 -2.42 0.35
N TYR A 170 9.61 -2.65 1.59
CA TYR A 170 10.78 -3.39 2.01
C TYR A 170 10.39 -4.64 2.78
N ALA A 171 11.18 -5.70 2.64
CA ALA A 171 11.01 -6.94 3.37
C ALA A 171 12.31 -7.29 4.11
N ALA A 172 12.19 -8.02 5.22
CA ALA A 172 13.34 -8.72 5.78
C ALA A 172 13.90 -9.69 4.73
N ASP A 173 15.20 -9.87 4.66
CA ASP A 173 15.82 -10.76 3.65
C ASP A 173 15.31 -12.20 3.76
N ASP A 174 15.02 -12.65 4.98
CA ASP A 174 14.49 -14.00 5.27
C ASP A 174 12.98 -14.16 5.08
N ALA A 175 12.25 -13.09 4.67
CA ALA A 175 10.87 -13.12 4.28
C ALA A 175 10.76 -13.41 2.77
N ILE A 176 10.30 -14.61 2.42
CA ILE A 176 10.23 -15.07 1.03
C ILE A 176 8.81 -14.92 0.52
N PRO A 177 8.59 -14.31 -0.67
CA PRO A 177 7.25 -14.15 -1.24
C PRO A 177 6.62 -15.51 -1.52
N LEU A 178 5.33 -15.65 -1.20
CA LEU A 178 4.52 -16.86 -1.42
C LEU A 178 3.68 -16.77 -2.70
N THR A 179 3.62 -15.59 -3.30
CA THR A 179 2.96 -15.31 -4.58
C THR A 179 3.89 -14.50 -5.47
N GLU A 180 3.54 -14.40 -6.76
CA GLU A 180 4.26 -13.51 -7.67
C GLU A 180 4.14 -12.05 -7.24
N ASN A 181 5.22 -11.28 -7.42
CA ASN A 181 5.20 -9.85 -7.16
C ASN A 181 4.24 -9.14 -8.15
N GLN A 182 3.25 -8.44 -7.63
CA GLN A 182 2.27 -7.70 -8.46
C GLN A 182 2.85 -6.42 -9.09
N VAL A 183 4.00 -5.97 -8.63
CA VAL A 183 4.72 -4.79 -9.13
C VAL A 183 6.19 -5.18 -9.40
N PRO A 184 6.45 -6.12 -10.32
CA PRO A 184 7.78 -6.65 -10.55
C PRO A 184 8.71 -5.59 -11.14
N HIS A 185 9.99 -5.67 -10.81
CA HIS A 185 11.04 -4.82 -11.35
C HIS A 185 12.42 -5.52 -11.29
N LYS A 186 13.38 -5.04 -12.06
CA LYS A 186 14.71 -5.69 -12.18
C LYS A 186 15.56 -5.66 -10.89
N TYR A 187 15.14 -4.89 -9.88
CA TYR A 187 15.81 -4.78 -8.58
C TYR A 187 15.10 -5.56 -7.46
N ASP A 188 14.14 -6.41 -7.83
CA ASP A 188 13.38 -7.22 -6.86
C ASP A 188 14.31 -8.12 -6.05
N GLY A 189 14.21 -8.05 -4.71
CA GLY A 189 15.10 -8.77 -3.79
C GLY A 189 16.49 -8.18 -3.59
N GLU A 190 16.79 -7.00 -4.15
CA GLU A 190 18.08 -6.32 -3.91
C GLU A 190 18.25 -5.97 -2.43
N ILE A 191 19.38 -6.38 -1.83
CA ILE A 191 19.71 -6.06 -0.44
C ILE A 191 20.10 -4.58 -0.35
N VAL A 192 19.38 -3.81 0.45
CA VAL A 192 19.60 -2.37 0.67
C VAL A 192 20.15 -2.04 2.04
N ARG A 193 20.07 -2.97 3.00
CA ARG A 193 20.79 -2.92 4.29
C ARG A 193 21.24 -4.33 4.68
N GLY A 194 22.37 -4.44 5.34
CA GLY A 194 22.93 -5.69 5.83
C GLY A 194 23.46 -6.60 4.72
N VAL A 195 23.21 -7.90 4.86
CA VAL A 195 23.69 -8.95 3.94
C VAL A 195 22.60 -10.00 3.74
N ALA A 196 22.71 -10.77 2.64
CA ALA A 196 21.82 -11.91 2.43
C ALA A 196 21.96 -12.96 3.55
N ALA A 197 20.86 -13.27 4.21
CA ALA A 197 20.84 -14.15 5.39
C ALA A 197 21.03 -15.64 5.01
N GLY A 198 20.72 -16.01 3.77
CA GLY A 198 20.80 -17.39 3.27
C GLY A 198 19.87 -18.37 3.99
N ARG A 199 18.79 -17.86 4.58
CA ARG A 199 17.80 -18.62 5.35
C ARG A 199 16.40 -18.10 5.09
N ILE A 200 15.41 -18.92 5.38
CA ILE A 200 13.99 -18.55 5.37
C ILE A 200 13.49 -18.61 6.80
N ARG A 201 12.78 -17.56 7.23
CA ARG A 201 12.02 -17.56 8.48
C ARG A 201 10.53 -17.65 8.16
N THR A 202 9.80 -18.44 8.93
CA THR A 202 8.37 -18.62 8.74
C THR A 202 7.61 -18.17 9.98
N SER A 203 6.48 -17.49 9.77
CA SER A 203 5.47 -17.19 10.78
C SER A 203 4.23 -18.04 10.53
N SER A 204 3.51 -18.39 11.60
CA SER A 204 2.24 -19.10 11.47
C SER A 204 1.11 -18.09 11.29
N TYR A 205 0.46 -18.09 10.15
CA TYR A 205 -0.77 -17.36 9.86
C TYR A 205 -1.60 -18.12 8.83
N ASP A 206 -2.89 -17.82 8.80
CA ASP A 206 -3.84 -18.35 7.82
C ASP A 206 -4.55 -17.18 7.15
N MET A 207 -4.74 -17.25 5.83
CA MET A 207 -5.36 -16.19 5.04
C MET A 207 -5.88 -16.71 3.70
N ASP A 208 -6.87 -16.01 3.16
CA ASP A 208 -7.35 -16.29 1.81
C ASP A 208 -6.31 -15.90 0.74
N MET A 209 -6.23 -16.69 -0.33
CA MET A 209 -5.38 -16.35 -1.46
C MET A 209 -5.84 -15.05 -2.13
N PRO A 210 -4.92 -14.13 -2.46
CA PRO A 210 -5.28 -12.92 -3.20
C PRO A 210 -5.68 -13.25 -4.64
N GLU A 211 -6.59 -12.45 -5.20
CA GLU A 211 -6.82 -12.44 -6.64
C GLU A 211 -6.02 -11.31 -7.29
N TYR A 212 -5.27 -11.65 -8.34
CA TYR A 212 -4.57 -10.62 -9.12
C TYR A 212 -5.55 -9.67 -9.79
N PRO A 213 -5.31 -8.35 -9.75
CA PRO A 213 -6.20 -7.40 -10.36
C PRO A 213 -6.30 -7.63 -11.88
N LYS A 214 -7.50 -7.87 -12.37
CA LYS A 214 -7.80 -8.06 -13.81
C LYS A 214 -7.71 -6.76 -14.62
N THR A 215 -7.41 -5.64 -13.97
CA THR A 215 -7.28 -4.30 -14.57
C THR A 215 -6.04 -3.61 -14.04
N ALA A 216 -5.55 -2.61 -14.74
CA ALA A 216 -4.32 -1.86 -14.43
C ALA A 216 -4.31 -1.18 -13.05
N SER A 217 -5.37 -1.29 -12.23
CA SER A 217 -5.45 -0.62 -10.95
C SER A 217 -6.37 -1.35 -9.96
N PHE A 218 -5.85 -1.60 -8.78
CA PHE A 218 -6.54 -1.99 -7.56
C PHE A 218 -7.78 -1.09 -7.23
N PHE A 219 -7.71 0.20 -7.54
CA PHE A 219 -8.83 1.13 -7.38
C PHE A 219 -10.06 0.76 -8.23
N GLY A 220 -9.86 0.18 -9.43
CA GLY A 220 -10.95 -0.31 -10.27
C GLY A 220 -11.63 -1.54 -9.69
N GLN A 221 -10.94 -2.31 -8.87
CA GLN A 221 -11.49 -3.49 -8.18
C GLN A 221 -12.36 -3.06 -6.99
N GLN A 222 -11.90 -2.11 -6.18
CA GLN A 222 -12.67 -1.52 -5.09
C GLN A 222 -13.92 -0.74 -5.58
N ALA A 223 -13.87 -0.14 -6.77
CA ALA A 223 -15.01 0.58 -7.35
C ALA A 223 -16.13 -0.38 -7.79
N ARG A 224 -15.80 -1.52 -8.38
CA ARG A 224 -16.80 -2.54 -8.83
C ARG A 224 -17.51 -3.22 -7.68
N SER A 225 -16.88 -3.38 -6.53
CA SER A 225 -17.55 -3.93 -5.34
C SER A 225 -18.59 -2.96 -4.74
N ARG A 226 -18.54 -1.67 -5.05
CA ARG A 226 -19.62 -0.72 -4.73
C ARG A 226 -20.87 -0.94 -5.58
N GLU A 227 -20.71 -1.14 -6.89
CA GLU A 227 -21.82 -1.36 -7.82
C GLU A 227 -22.56 -2.67 -7.51
N ALA A 228 -21.84 -3.71 -7.06
CA ALA A 228 -22.45 -4.99 -6.66
C ALA A 228 -23.21 -4.88 -5.32
N ALA A 229 -22.73 -4.09 -4.37
CA ALA A 229 -23.39 -3.87 -3.08
C ALA A 229 -24.63 -2.95 -3.19
N ASP A 230 -24.57 -1.93 -4.06
CA ASP A 230 -25.70 -1.00 -4.29
C ASP A 230 -26.76 -1.58 -5.25
N GLY A 231 -26.40 -2.51 -6.13
CA GLY A 231 -27.30 -3.20 -7.08
C GLY A 231 -28.11 -4.37 -6.50
N GLY A 232 -27.79 -4.82 -5.28
CA GLY A 232 -28.51 -5.88 -4.57
C GLY A 232 -29.70 -5.40 -3.70
N ALA A 233 -29.99 -4.10 -3.68
CA ALA A 233 -31.08 -3.49 -2.90
C ALA A 233 -32.21 -2.97 -3.81
N THR A 234 -32.73 -3.87 -4.71
CA THR A 234 -33.98 -3.63 -5.43
C THR A 234 -34.96 -4.80 -5.25
#